data_c97153de2333fd5c0fde18cf813652f8
#
_entry.id   c97153de2333fd5c0fde18cf813652f8
#
_cell.length_a   1.000
_cell.length_b   1.000
_cell.length_c   1.000
_cell.angle_alpha   90.00
_cell.angle_beta   90.00
_cell.angle_gamma   90.00
#
_symmetry.space_group_name_H-M   'P 1'
#
loop_
_entity.id
_entity.type
_entity.pdbx_description
1 polymer ?
#
loop_
_entity_poly.entity_id
_entity_poly.type
_entity_poly.pdbx_seq_one_letter_code
_entity_poly.pdbx_strand_id
1 'polypeptide(L)'
;MTENKQNDNNKKNSPIAKIILAILVIIILLLLYRCSENYYEKKVIERADEIITEFEENVDAITQIEDAMRQEAIDTAVEQGMMHVNYSAKAVFNGKVSEKFNVKNIENNHDSITFEIFDEDGDSLYKSKKIAPGYEMNVIELDKTLPEGRHECTIRIQYAISGTVASEFPIVLEVK
;
A
#
# COMPACT_ATOMS: atom_id res chain seq x y z
N MET A 1 97.39 -25.39 31.65
CA MET A 1 97.21 -25.41 30.21
C MET A 1 95.91 -26.25 29.98
N THR A 2 94.82 -25.58 29.80
CA THR A 2 93.56 -26.25 29.41
C THR A 2 92.86 -25.39 28.38
N GLU A 3 92.89 -25.85 27.14
CA GLU A 3 92.26 -25.18 26.00
C GLU A 3 90.70 -25.30 26.11
N ASN A 4 90.06 -24.15 25.96
CA ASN A 4 88.64 -24.00 25.96
C ASN A 4 88.15 -24.12 24.50
N LYS A 5 87.54 -25.24 24.15
CA LYS A 5 86.93 -25.46 22.85
C LYS A 5 85.55 -24.77 22.83
N GLN A 6 85.50 -23.65 22.18
CA GLN A 6 84.22 -22.93 21.84
C GLN A 6 83.54 -23.70 20.76
N ASN A 7 82.34 -24.22 21.06
CA ASN A 7 81.50 -24.98 20.16
C ASN A 7 80.61 -24.03 19.40
N ASP A 8 80.97 -23.61 18.21
CA ASP A 8 80.20 -22.79 17.28
C ASP A 8 79.15 -23.59 16.61
N ASN A 9 77.97 -23.66 17.20
CA ASN A 9 76.79 -24.26 16.59
C ASN A 9 76.18 -23.28 15.57
N ASN A 10 76.84 -23.19 14.40
CA ASN A 10 76.33 -22.48 13.24
C ASN A 10 75.23 -23.38 12.57
N LYS A 11 74.01 -23.23 13.07
CA LYS A 11 72.85 -23.94 12.54
C LYS A 11 72.53 -23.34 11.16
N LYS A 12 73.15 -23.85 10.09
CA LYS A 12 72.79 -23.53 8.70
C LYS A 12 71.34 -23.88 8.50
N ASN A 13 70.48 -22.83 8.46
CA ASN A 13 69.07 -23.02 8.09
C ASN A 13 69.00 -23.71 6.74
N SER A 14 68.57 -24.95 6.77
CA SER A 14 68.37 -25.81 5.56
C SER A 14 67.49 -25.06 4.56
N PRO A 15 67.84 -25.07 3.25
CA PRO A 15 66.97 -24.45 2.23
C PRO A 15 65.54 -24.96 2.28
N ILE A 16 65.36 -26.21 2.70
CA ILE A 16 64.06 -26.83 2.92
C ILE A 16 63.28 -26.09 4.03
N ALA A 17 63.90 -25.73 5.13
CA ALA A 17 63.24 -24.99 6.23
C ALA A 17 62.73 -23.61 5.78
N LYS A 18 63.47 -22.93 4.91
CA LYS A 18 63.07 -21.63 4.34
C LYS A 18 61.87 -21.80 3.39
N ILE A 19 61.83 -22.86 2.61
CA ILE A 19 60.70 -23.17 1.71
C ILE A 19 59.43 -23.49 2.52
N ILE A 20 59.53 -24.32 3.56
CA ILE A 20 58.42 -24.65 4.46
C ILE A 20 57.89 -23.37 5.13
N LEU A 21 58.75 -22.50 5.61
CA LEU A 21 58.36 -21.23 6.23
C LEU A 21 57.60 -20.32 5.23
N ALA A 22 58.11 -20.23 4.00
CA ALA A 22 57.46 -19.44 2.96
C ALA A 22 56.02 -19.97 2.62
N ILE A 23 55.86 -21.28 2.51
CA ILE A 23 54.56 -21.90 2.30
C ILE A 23 53.60 -21.63 3.47
N LEU A 24 54.08 -21.70 4.69
CA LEU A 24 53.31 -21.44 5.90
C LEU A 24 52.84 -19.98 5.96
N VAL A 25 53.67 -19.04 5.58
CA VAL A 25 53.33 -17.61 5.48
C VAL A 25 52.22 -17.39 4.42
N ILE A 26 52.34 -18.04 3.25
CA ILE A 26 51.31 -17.95 2.19
C ILE A 26 49.97 -18.50 2.67
N ILE A 27 49.98 -19.63 3.37
CA ILE A 27 48.73 -20.22 3.93
C ILE A 27 48.11 -19.26 4.95
N ILE A 28 48.90 -18.67 5.82
CA ILE A 28 48.38 -17.69 6.81
C ILE A 28 47.78 -16.46 6.11
N LEU A 29 48.43 -15.93 5.08
CA LEU A 29 47.91 -14.81 4.31
C LEU A 29 46.59 -15.15 3.61
N LEU A 30 46.46 -16.34 3.04
CA LEU A 30 45.20 -16.81 2.42
C LEU A 30 44.09 -16.99 3.44
N LEU A 31 44.38 -17.47 4.64
CA LEU A 31 43.40 -17.59 5.71
C LEU A 31 42.97 -16.22 6.22
N LEU A 32 43.88 -15.26 6.37
CA LEU A 32 43.56 -13.88 6.76
C LEU A 32 42.70 -13.18 5.70
N TYR A 33 43.02 -13.41 4.42
CA TYR A 33 42.25 -12.86 3.31
C TYR A 33 40.80 -13.39 3.32
N ARG A 34 40.61 -14.72 3.44
CA ARG A 34 39.26 -15.32 3.56
C ARG A 34 38.46 -14.87 4.80
N CYS A 35 39.19 -14.71 5.95
CA CYS A 35 38.54 -14.21 7.15
C CYS A 35 38.10 -12.75 6.99
N SER A 36 38.86 -11.94 6.25
CA SER A 36 38.52 -10.55 5.96
C SER A 36 37.30 -10.44 5.06
N GLU A 37 37.21 -11.23 3.98
CA GLU A 37 36.02 -11.23 3.08
C GLU A 37 34.76 -11.57 3.86
N ASN A 38 34.75 -12.67 4.61
CA ASN A 38 33.57 -13.08 5.40
C ASN A 38 33.17 -12.03 6.45
N TYR A 39 34.13 -11.30 7.02
CA TYR A 39 33.84 -10.24 7.99
C TYR A 39 33.19 -9.02 7.33
N TYR A 40 33.65 -8.62 6.14
CA TYR A 40 33.07 -7.50 5.41
C TYR A 40 31.69 -7.81 4.86
N GLU A 41 31.48 -9.01 4.30
CA GLU A 41 30.14 -9.44 3.83
C GLU A 41 29.12 -9.44 4.97
N LYS A 42 29.45 -10.02 6.12
CA LYS A 42 28.56 -10.07 7.27
C LYS A 42 28.18 -8.67 7.77
N LYS A 43 29.14 -7.75 7.81
CA LYS A 43 28.90 -6.37 8.25
C LYS A 43 28.08 -5.56 7.25
N VAL A 44 28.21 -5.84 5.95
CA VAL A 44 27.38 -5.21 4.91
C VAL A 44 25.94 -5.70 4.97
N ILE A 45 25.72 -7.01 5.17
CA ILE A 45 24.39 -7.60 5.33
C ILE A 45 23.69 -7.03 6.57
N GLU A 46 24.38 -7.01 7.72
CA GLU A 46 23.83 -6.49 8.98
C GLU A 46 23.41 -5.01 8.88
N ARG A 47 24.19 -4.18 8.17
CA ARG A 47 23.81 -2.78 7.88
C ARG A 47 22.65 -2.67 6.88
N ALA A 48 22.58 -3.54 5.90
CA ALA A 48 21.49 -3.54 4.94
C ALA A 48 20.18 -3.89 5.64
N ASP A 49 20.16 -4.89 6.52
CA ASP A 49 18.99 -5.28 7.30
C ASP A 49 18.54 -4.15 8.26
N GLU A 50 19.50 -3.44 8.89
CA GLU A 50 19.21 -2.28 9.75
C GLU A 50 18.54 -1.14 8.95
N ILE A 51 19.06 -0.82 7.77
CA ILE A 51 18.50 0.22 6.88
C ILE A 51 17.10 -0.19 6.37
N ILE A 52 16.90 -1.45 6.02
CA ILE A 52 15.61 -1.95 5.55
C ILE A 52 14.56 -1.83 6.66
N THR A 53 14.91 -2.25 7.88
CA THR A 53 14.01 -2.17 9.04
C THR A 53 13.63 -0.72 9.36
N GLU A 54 14.60 0.20 9.35
CA GLU A 54 14.35 1.64 9.56
C GLU A 54 13.47 2.23 8.45
N PHE A 55 13.66 1.77 7.21
CA PHE A 55 12.84 2.22 6.08
C PHE A 55 11.40 1.72 6.19
N GLU A 56 11.19 0.45 6.52
CA GLU A 56 9.84 -0.14 6.73
C GLU A 56 9.09 0.57 7.85
N GLU A 57 9.74 0.84 8.99
CA GLU A 57 9.14 1.57 10.11
C GLU A 57 8.74 3.01 9.71
N ASN A 58 9.56 3.68 8.91
CA ASN A 58 9.25 5.03 8.41
C ASN A 58 8.10 5.03 7.40
N VAL A 59 7.99 4.00 6.54
CA VAL A 59 6.87 3.88 5.58
C VAL A 59 5.55 3.68 6.33
N ASP A 60 5.52 2.82 7.34
CA ASP A 60 4.33 2.60 8.16
C ASP A 60 3.91 3.88 8.91
N ALA A 61 4.86 4.64 9.44
CA ALA A 61 4.60 5.91 10.10
C ALA A 61 4.03 6.96 9.13
N ILE A 62 4.55 7.04 7.90
CA ILE A 62 4.04 7.94 6.86
C ILE A 62 2.62 7.55 6.48
N THR A 63 2.34 6.26 6.30
CA THR A 63 0.99 5.77 5.95
C THR A 63 -0.02 6.12 7.03
N GLN A 64 0.32 5.96 8.31
CA GLN A 64 -0.54 6.34 9.43
C GLN A 64 -0.81 7.85 9.48
N ILE A 65 0.19 8.66 9.16
CA ILE A 65 0.03 10.13 9.09
C ILE A 65 -0.89 10.51 7.93
N GLU A 66 -0.73 9.90 6.76
CA GLU A 66 -1.60 10.15 5.61
C GLU A 66 -3.05 9.78 5.89
N ASP A 67 -3.29 8.65 6.55
CA ASP A 67 -4.64 8.21 6.93
C ASP A 67 -5.26 9.15 7.98
N ALA A 68 -4.49 9.58 8.96
CA ALA A 68 -4.93 10.55 9.97
C ALA A 68 -5.25 11.92 9.35
N MET A 69 -4.40 12.42 8.43
CA MET A 69 -4.65 13.68 7.71
C MET A 69 -5.88 13.59 6.81
N ARG A 70 -6.09 12.45 6.16
CA ARG A 70 -7.28 12.20 5.35
C ARG A 70 -8.55 12.21 6.21
N GLN A 71 -8.50 11.56 7.37
CA GLN A 71 -9.63 11.53 8.30
C GLN A 71 -9.94 12.94 8.84
N GLU A 72 -8.93 13.70 9.24
CA GLU A 72 -9.09 15.09 9.69
C GLU A 72 -9.67 15.99 8.59
N ALA A 73 -9.24 15.81 7.34
CA ALA A 73 -9.80 16.55 6.21
C ALA A 73 -11.28 16.20 5.96
N ILE A 74 -11.65 14.91 6.12
CA ILE A 74 -13.05 14.45 6.04
C ILE A 74 -13.88 15.08 7.16
N ASP A 75 -13.43 15.00 8.39
CA ASP A 75 -14.14 15.55 9.54
C ASP A 75 -14.32 17.08 9.44
N THR A 76 -13.28 17.79 9.00
CA THR A 76 -13.35 19.24 8.75
C THR A 76 -14.35 19.58 7.64
N ALA A 77 -14.37 18.80 6.56
CA ALA A 77 -15.31 19.01 5.45
C ALA A 77 -16.77 18.75 5.89
N VAL A 78 -16.98 17.76 6.75
CA VAL A 78 -18.30 17.46 7.35
C VAL A 78 -18.73 18.60 8.30
N GLU A 79 -17.84 19.11 9.15
CA GLU A 79 -18.11 20.26 10.01
C GLU A 79 -18.46 21.52 9.21
N GLN A 80 -17.90 21.68 8.02
CA GLN A 80 -18.23 22.78 7.09
C GLN A 80 -19.53 22.56 6.30
N GLY A 81 -20.27 21.49 6.58
CA GLY A 81 -21.52 21.16 5.89
C GLY A 81 -21.31 20.50 4.53
N MET A 82 -20.11 20.03 4.23
CA MET A 82 -19.87 19.20 3.06
C MET A 82 -20.34 17.77 3.30
N MET A 83 -20.91 17.16 2.26
CA MET A 83 -21.41 15.81 2.33
C MET A 83 -20.39 14.83 1.75
N HIS A 84 -20.11 13.75 2.47
CA HIS A 84 -19.29 12.65 2.01
C HIS A 84 -20.14 11.42 1.68
N VAL A 85 -19.98 10.92 0.45
CA VAL A 85 -20.70 9.74 -0.04
C VAL A 85 -19.74 8.78 -0.72
N ASN A 86 -19.77 7.51 -0.34
CA ASN A 86 -19.13 6.45 -1.11
C ASN A 86 -20.13 5.90 -2.11
N TYR A 87 -19.74 5.75 -3.37
CA TYR A 87 -20.57 5.18 -4.41
C TYR A 87 -19.77 4.29 -5.36
N SER A 88 -20.45 3.34 -5.99
CA SER A 88 -19.87 2.51 -7.04
C SER A 88 -19.88 3.27 -8.36
N ALA A 89 -18.71 3.59 -8.91
CA ALA A 89 -18.60 4.23 -10.23
C ALA A 89 -19.02 3.29 -11.39
N LYS A 90 -19.16 1.99 -11.12
CA LYS A 90 -19.63 0.97 -12.05
C LYS A 90 -20.56 0.00 -11.32
N ALA A 91 -21.69 -0.34 -11.93
CA ALA A 91 -22.61 -1.35 -11.43
C ALA A 91 -23.03 -2.34 -12.53
N VAL A 92 -23.22 -3.61 -12.15
CA VAL A 92 -23.67 -4.67 -13.06
C VAL A 92 -25.11 -5.01 -12.73
N PHE A 93 -25.95 -5.02 -13.75
CA PHE A 93 -27.37 -5.35 -13.68
C PHE A 93 -27.66 -6.66 -14.40
N ASN A 94 -28.49 -7.49 -13.79
CA ASN A 94 -29.12 -8.62 -14.44
C ASN A 94 -30.58 -8.21 -14.78
N GLY A 95 -30.78 -7.81 -16.05
CA GLY A 95 -31.98 -7.11 -16.43
C GLY A 95 -32.12 -5.78 -15.68
N LYS A 96 -33.10 -5.62 -14.80
CA LYS A 96 -33.37 -4.40 -14.04
C LYS A 96 -32.65 -4.34 -12.67
N VAL A 97 -32.13 -5.45 -12.16
CA VAL A 97 -31.70 -5.58 -10.76
C VAL A 97 -30.16 -5.62 -10.67
N SER A 98 -29.61 -4.83 -9.76
CA SER A 98 -28.22 -4.94 -9.33
C SER A 98 -28.14 -5.26 -7.83
N GLU A 99 -27.43 -6.34 -7.48
CA GLU A 99 -27.17 -6.76 -6.10
C GLU A 99 -25.79 -6.27 -5.57
N LYS A 100 -25.05 -5.59 -6.40
CA LYS A 100 -23.69 -5.09 -6.09
C LYS A 100 -23.54 -3.58 -6.35
N PHE A 101 -24.65 -2.89 -6.33
CA PHE A 101 -24.63 -1.43 -6.32
C PHE A 101 -24.31 -0.96 -4.90
N ASN A 102 -23.53 0.11 -4.77
CA ASN A 102 -23.26 0.67 -3.44
C ASN A 102 -23.37 2.19 -3.49
N VAL A 103 -24.24 2.72 -2.62
CA VAL A 103 -24.23 4.12 -2.23
C VAL A 103 -24.33 4.17 -0.71
N LYS A 104 -23.29 4.68 -0.06
CA LYS A 104 -23.21 4.80 1.39
C LYS A 104 -23.19 6.27 1.80
N ASN A 105 -24.10 6.64 2.68
CA ASN A 105 -24.03 7.90 3.41
C ASN A 105 -23.07 7.71 4.59
N ILE A 106 -21.95 8.42 4.58
CA ILE A 106 -20.89 8.27 5.60
C ILE A 106 -21.44 8.62 6.99
N GLU A 107 -20.96 7.91 7.99
CA GLU A 107 -21.45 7.97 9.38
C GLU A 107 -21.35 9.39 9.98
N ASN A 108 -20.29 10.13 9.61
CA ASN A 108 -20.04 11.49 10.11
C ASN A 108 -20.89 12.58 9.42
N ASN A 109 -21.68 12.25 8.40
CA ASN A 109 -22.60 13.19 7.80
C ASN A 109 -23.74 13.53 8.79
N HIS A 110 -24.17 14.79 8.79
CA HIS A 110 -25.31 15.24 9.63
C HIS A 110 -26.66 14.93 9.00
N ASP A 111 -26.72 14.93 7.67
CA ASP A 111 -27.96 14.86 6.94
C ASP A 111 -28.14 13.50 6.23
N SER A 112 -29.39 13.11 6.10
CA SER A 112 -29.77 12.00 5.23
C SER A 112 -29.74 12.43 3.78
N ILE A 113 -29.47 11.44 2.91
CA ILE A 113 -29.41 11.65 1.47
C ILE A 113 -30.50 10.87 0.73
N THR A 114 -30.75 11.30 -0.48
CA THR A 114 -31.36 10.51 -1.56
C THR A 114 -30.44 10.59 -2.77
N PHE A 115 -30.56 9.62 -3.68
CA PHE A 115 -29.91 9.72 -4.97
C PHE A 115 -30.85 9.33 -6.10
N GLU A 116 -30.53 9.83 -7.28
CA GLU A 116 -31.27 9.54 -8.51
C GLU A 116 -30.25 9.24 -9.62
N ILE A 117 -30.57 8.25 -10.47
CA ILE A 117 -29.72 7.87 -11.60
C ILE A 117 -30.43 8.32 -12.86
N PHE A 118 -29.69 9.01 -13.72
CA PHE A 118 -30.15 9.52 -15.02
C PHE A 118 -29.37 8.86 -16.15
N ASP A 119 -30.02 8.58 -17.25
CA ASP A 119 -29.37 8.18 -18.49
C ASP A 119 -28.72 9.39 -19.22
N GLU A 120 -28.13 9.13 -20.40
CA GLU A 120 -27.48 10.15 -21.22
C GLU A 120 -28.45 11.22 -21.74
N ASP A 121 -29.73 10.88 -21.87
CA ASP A 121 -30.79 11.79 -22.33
C ASP A 121 -31.36 12.64 -21.17
N GLY A 122 -30.97 12.34 -19.93
CA GLY A 122 -31.42 13.01 -18.71
C GLY A 122 -32.73 12.42 -18.17
N ASP A 123 -33.15 11.27 -18.64
CA ASP A 123 -34.30 10.55 -18.12
C ASP A 123 -33.93 9.82 -16.83
N SER A 124 -34.82 9.89 -15.82
CA SER A 124 -34.63 9.17 -14.55
C SER A 124 -34.81 7.67 -14.74
N LEU A 125 -33.81 6.92 -14.32
CA LEU A 125 -33.79 5.45 -14.31
C LEU A 125 -34.09 4.85 -12.95
N TYR A 126 -33.80 5.58 -11.88
CA TYR A 126 -34.00 5.13 -10.50
C TYR A 126 -33.98 6.29 -9.54
N LYS A 127 -34.81 6.26 -8.52
CA LYS A 127 -34.83 7.18 -7.40
C LYS A 127 -34.82 6.44 -6.07
N SER A 128 -33.85 6.74 -5.22
CA SER A 128 -33.68 6.06 -3.95
C SER A 128 -34.67 6.54 -2.89
N LYS A 129 -34.90 5.69 -1.88
CA LYS A 129 -35.42 6.09 -0.59
C LYS A 129 -34.32 6.86 0.17
N LYS A 130 -34.75 7.51 1.28
CA LYS A 130 -33.87 8.20 2.20
C LYS A 130 -32.85 7.25 2.83
N ILE A 131 -31.56 7.64 2.81
CA ILE A 131 -30.43 6.92 3.41
C ILE A 131 -29.90 7.78 4.54
N ALA A 132 -30.01 7.31 5.77
CA ALA A 132 -29.51 8.02 6.96
C ALA A 132 -27.96 7.91 7.05
N PRO A 133 -27.29 8.79 7.78
CA PRO A 133 -25.85 8.65 8.06
C PRO A 133 -25.49 7.27 8.61
N GLY A 134 -24.37 6.71 8.14
CA GLY A 134 -23.91 5.36 8.48
C GLY A 134 -24.59 4.22 7.68
N TYR A 135 -25.64 4.48 6.93
CA TYR A 135 -26.37 3.46 6.15
C TYR A 135 -25.98 3.47 4.69
N GLU A 136 -26.20 2.31 4.05
CA GLU A 136 -25.91 2.10 2.63
C GLU A 136 -27.06 1.39 1.90
N MET A 137 -27.06 1.51 0.59
CA MET A 137 -27.96 0.81 -0.32
C MET A 137 -27.15 0.00 -1.31
N ASN A 138 -27.30 -1.32 -1.28
CA ASN A 138 -26.53 -2.27 -2.07
C ASN A 138 -27.32 -2.97 -3.17
N VAL A 139 -28.64 -2.94 -3.07
CA VAL A 139 -29.56 -3.55 -4.04
C VAL A 139 -30.50 -2.49 -4.58
N ILE A 140 -30.54 -2.35 -5.90
CA ILE A 140 -31.49 -1.47 -6.57
C ILE A 140 -32.14 -2.17 -7.75
N GLU A 141 -33.35 -1.75 -8.06
CA GLU A 141 -34.11 -2.17 -9.25
C GLU A 141 -34.47 -0.93 -10.06
N LEU A 142 -34.02 -0.87 -11.32
CA LEU A 142 -34.29 0.26 -12.21
C LEU A 142 -35.82 0.33 -12.52
N ASP A 143 -36.35 1.52 -12.63
CA ASP A 143 -37.75 1.77 -13.01
C ASP A 143 -37.99 1.38 -14.47
N LYS A 144 -36.97 1.55 -15.33
CA LYS A 144 -37.00 1.21 -16.76
C LYS A 144 -36.03 0.06 -17.06
N THR A 145 -36.35 -0.76 -18.06
CA THR A 145 -35.43 -1.77 -18.61
C THR A 145 -34.47 -1.08 -19.58
N LEU A 146 -33.20 -1.26 -19.39
CA LEU A 146 -32.16 -0.87 -20.35
C LEU A 146 -31.80 -2.05 -21.25
N PRO A 147 -31.43 -1.82 -22.52
CA PRO A 147 -30.85 -2.85 -23.37
C PRO A 147 -29.58 -3.47 -22.74
N GLU A 148 -29.23 -4.70 -23.16
CA GLU A 148 -27.96 -5.30 -22.80
C GLU A 148 -26.79 -4.44 -23.31
N GLY A 149 -25.77 -4.26 -22.48
CA GLY A 149 -24.60 -3.48 -22.83
C GLY A 149 -24.16 -2.49 -21.75
N ARG A 150 -23.32 -1.56 -22.17
CA ARG A 150 -22.77 -0.49 -21.32
C ARG A 150 -23.53 0.81 -21.55
N HIS A 151 -23.99 1.40 -20.45
CA HIS A 151 -24.69 2.69 -20.44
C HIS A 151 -23.91 3.67 -19.56
N GLU A 152 -23.63 4.85 -20.10
CA GLU A 152 -23.05 5.95 -19.33
C GLU A 152 -24.19 6.75 -18.72
N CYS A 153 -24.15 6.89 -17.40
CA CYS A 153 -25.24 7.50 -16.64
C CYS A 153 -24.66 8.53 -15.66
N THR A 154 -25.52 9.32 -15.08
CA THR A 154 -25.17 10.26 -14.01
C THR A 154 -25.93 9.89 -12.74
N ILE A 155 -25.20 9.80 -11.61
CA ILE A 155 -25.82 9.72 -10.29
C ILE A 155 -25.80 11.10 -9.64
N ARG A 156 -26.98 11.57 -9.23
CA ARG A 156 -27.19 12.84 -8.52
C ARG A 156 -27.51 12.56 -7.06
N ILE A 157 -26.71 13.10 -6.16
CA ILE A 157 -26.91 13.00 -4.71
C ILE A 157 -27.57 14.27 -4.21
N GLN A 158 -28.58 14.14 -3.37
CA GLN A 158 -29.35 15.25 -2.82
C GLN A 158 -29.52 15.13 -1.31
N TYR A 159 -29.59 16.26 -0.62
CA TYR A 159 -30.05 16.29 0.77
C TYR A 159 -31.53 15.87 0.82
N ALA A 160 -31.84 14.87 1.63
CA ALA A 160 -33.17 14.25 1.63
C ALA A 160 -34.29 15.18 2.12
N ILE A 161 -33.97 16.22 2.90
CA ILE A 161 -34.94 17.18 3.45
C ILE A 161 -35.15 18.35 2.50
N SER A 162 -34.06 18.98 2.06
CA SER A 162 -34.15 20.20 1.22
C SER A 162 -34.33 19.90 -0.26
N GLY A 163 -33.96 18.70 -0.71
CA GLY A 163 -33.88 18.35 -2.14
C GLY A 163 -32.73 19.06 -2.88
N THR A 164 -31.88 19.81 -2.16
CA THR A 164 -30.74 20.49 -2.77
C THR A 164 -29.73 19.47 -3.26
N VAL A 165 -29.24 19.66 -4.48
CA VAL A 165 -28.19 18.82 -5.05
C VAL A 165 -26.89 19.05 -4.30
N ALA A 166 -26.34 17.99 -3.74
CA ALA A 166 -25.04 18.00 -3.06
C ALA A 166 -23.92 17.72 -4.05
N SER A 167 -24.10 16.75 -4.95
CA SER A 167 -23.11 16.37 -5.94
C SER A 167 -23.69 15.56 -7.09
N GLU A 168 -23.00 15.55 -8.24
CA GLU A 168 -23.30 14.70 -9.39
C GLU A 168 -22.01 14.03 -9.86
N PHE A 169 -22.12 12.74 -10.20
CA PHE A 169 -20.97 11.93 -10.61
C PHE A 169 -21.34 11.05 -11.81
N PRO A 170 -20.36 10.80 -12.71
CA PRO A 170 -20.56 9.80 -13.75
C PRO A 170 -20.57 8.39 -13.16
N ILE A 171 -21.43 7.53 -13.69
CA ILE A 171 -21.54 6.12 -13.33
C ILE A 171 -21.76 5.29 -14.58
N VAL A 172 -21.23 4.08 -14.62
CA VAL A 172 -21.42 3.13 -15.72
C VAL A 172 -22.31 1.99 -15.26
N LEU A 173 -23.43 1.77 -15.96
CA LEU A 173 -24.29 0.61 -15.78
C LEU A 173 -23.98 -0.42 -16.87
N GLU A 174 -23.67 -1.65 -16.49
CA GLU A 174 -23.47 -2.78 -17.40
C GLU A 174 -24.61 -3.76 -17.24
N VAL A 175 -25.49 -3.85 -18.24
CA VAL A 175 -26.68 -4.71 -18.26
C VAL A 175 -26.37 -6.02 -18.98
N LYS A 176 -26.73 -7.14 -18.37
CA LYS A 176 -26.56 -8.51 -18.88
C LYS A 176 -27.91 -9.18 -19.03
#